data_e8dcb29ad1b11daa8670437562430aec
#
_entry.id   e8dcb29ad1b11daa8670437562430aec
#
_cell.length_a   1.000
_cell.length_b   1.000
_cell.length_c   1.000
_cell.angle_alpha   90.00
_cell.angle_beta   90.00
_cell.angle_gamma   90.00
#
_symmetry.space_group_name_H-M   'P 1'
#
loop_
_entity.id
_entity.type
_entity.pdbx_description
1 polymer ?
#
loop_
_entity_poly.entity_id
_entity_poly.type
_entity_poly.pdbx_seq_one_letter_code
_entity_poly.pdbx_strand_id
1 'polypeptide(L)'
;MAVKLKQKEVAAVREALWKQQKGACPISGRRLPPPSQCVLDHCHDTGLVRATLPRAINGVEGKIKNILTRWGQCSDPFEAIRILRGLADYWETHLKPQTEYIYPTHLTPAEKLAKRNAKVRAARAAKKGGSSG
;
A
#
# COMPACT_ATOMS: atom_id res chain seq x y z
N MET A 1 1.94 -13.07 31.04
CA MET A 1 0.56 -13.22 30.51
C MET A 1 0.05 -11.90 29.95
N ALA A 2 -0.57 -11.92 28.78
CA ALA A 2 -1.11 -10.69 28.18
C ALA A 2 -2.32 -10.18 28.98
N VAL A 3 -2.38 -8.86 29.19
CA VAL A 3 -3.46 -8.19 29.91
C VAL A 3 -4.26 -7.30 28.94
N LYS A 4 -5.57 -7.45 28.95
CA LYS A 4 -6.45 -6.63 28.12
C LYS A 4 -6.47 -5.19 28.65
N LEU A 5 -6.09 -4.25 27.77
CA LEU A 5 -6.10 -2.84 28.10
C LEU A 5 -7.53 -2.30 28.21
N LYS A 6 -7.72 -1.38 29.16
CA LYS A 6 -8.91 -0.53 29.18
C LYS A 6 -8.74 0.62 28.18
N GLN A 7 -9.82 1.14 27.66
CA GLN A 7 -9.76 2.23 26.66
C GLN A 7 -8.92 3.43 27.12
N LYS A 8 -9.03 3.79 28.41
CA LYS A 8 -8.26 4.90 28.98
C LYS A 8 -6.74 4.68 29.06
N GLU A 9 -6.28 3.43 28.90
CA GLU A 9 -4.87 3.05 28.97
C GLU A 9 -4.18 3.08 27.59
N VAL A 10 -4.97 3.11 26.52
CA VAL A 10 -4.46 3.03 25.12
C VAL A 10 -3.46 4.14 24.82
N ALA A 11 -3.76 5.37 25.19
CA ALA A 11 -2.88 6.52 24.92
C ALA A 11 -1.51 6.39 25.61
N ALA A 12 -1.50 5.93 26.87
CA ALA A 12 -0.26 5.74 27.62
C ALA A 12 0.61 4.61 27.03
N VAL A 13 0.00 3.50 26.62
CA VAL A 13 0.72 2.38 25.99
C VAL A 13 1.27 2.81 24.62
N ARG A 14 0.47 3.55 23.84
CA ARG A 14 0.91 4.10 22.54
C ARG A 14 2.14 4.99 22.69
N GLU A 15 2.14 5.87 23.68
CA GLU A 15 3.27 6.75 23.97
C GLU A 15 4.49 5.98 24.47
N ALA A 16 4.31 5.00 25.34
CA ALA A 16 5.39 4.16 25.85
C ALA A 16 6.09 3.39 24.73
N LEU A 17 5.33 2.80 23.80
CA LEU A 17 5.88 2.13 22.62
C LEU A 17 6.55 3.12 21.67
N TRP A 18 5.98 4.30 21.48
CA TRP A 18 6.60 5.36 20.68
C TRP A 18 8.01 5.69 21.19
N LYS A 19 8.16 5.83 22.51
CA LYS A 19 9.46 6.08 23.16
C LYS A 19 10.39 4.88 23.02
N GLN A 20 9.90 3.68 23.22
CA GLN A 20 10.66 2.44 23.04
C GLN A 20 11.17 2.28 21.60
N GLN A 21 10.38 2.69 20.62
CA GLN A 21 10.75 2.72 19.20
C GLN A 21 11.65 3.89 18.83
N LYS A 22 12.01 4.74 19.79
CA LYS A 22 12.81 5.96 19.59
C LYS A 22 12.22 6.90 18.55
N GLY A 23 10.90 6.98 18.48
CA GLY A 23 10.19 7.80 17.51
C GLY A 23 10.34 7.36 16.06
N ALA A 24 10.70 6.10 15.81
CA ALA A 24 10.85 5.55 14.46
C ALA A 24 9.76 4.52 14.16
N CYS A 25 9.26 4.53 12.93
CA CYS A 25 8.32 3.52 12.45
C CYS A 25 9.05 2.19 12.20
N PRO A 26 8.63 1.08 12.82
CA PRO A 26 9.31 -0.20 12.64
C PRO A 26 9.13 -0.82 11.25
N ILE A 27 8.17 -0.32 10.47
CA ILE A 27 7.91 -0.82 9.10
C ILE A 27 8.65 0.04 8.07
N SER A 28 8.43 1.36 8.08
CA SER A 28 9.00 2.26 7.06
C SER A 28 10.37 2.81 7.41
N GLY A 29 10.78 2.74 8.67
CA GLY A 29 12.00 3.36 9.16
C GLY A 29 11.92 4.88 9.28
N ARG A 30 10.80 5.49 8.87
CA ARG A 30 10.61 6.94 8.93
C ARG A 30 10.34 7.41 10.34
N ARG A 31 10.63 8.70 10.59
CA ARG A 31 10.30 9.34 11.84
C ARG A 31 8.79 9.35 12.06
N LEU A 32 8.36 8.95 13.27
CA LEU A 32 6.97 8.99 13.67
C LEU A 32 6.52 10.43 13.96
N PRO A 33 5.27 10.78 13.64
CA PRO A 33 4.65 11.99 14.19
C PRO A 33 4.50 11.87 15.72
N PRO A 34 4.10 12.95 16.42
CA PRO A 34 3.84 12.86 17.86
C PRO A 34 2.90 11.70 18.21
N PRO A 35 3.05 11.08 19.39
CA PRO A 35 2.25 9.91 19.78
C PRO A 35 0.73 10.09 19.63
N SER A 36 0.21 11.29 19.87
CA SER A 36 -1.21 11.60 19.71
C SER A 36 -1.72 11.48 18.27
N GLN A 37 -0.83 11.57 17.28
CA GLN A 37 -1.14 11.45 15.85
C GLN A 37 -0.86 10.04 15.29
N CYS A 38 -0.39 9.14 16.13
CA CYS A 38 -0.15 7.74 15.78
C CYS A 38 -1.32 6.86 16.20
N VAL A 39 -1.29 5.61 15.78
CA VAL A 39 -2.21 4.56 16.20
C VAL A 39 -1.47 3.46 16.95
N LEU A 40 -2.16 2.83 17.88
CA LEU A 40 -1.67 1.64 18.56
C LEU A 40 -2.09 0.43 17.71
N ASP A 41 -1.13 -0.18 17.05
CA ASP A 41 -1.36 -1.34 16.19
C ASP A 41 -1.48 -2.63 17.00
N HIS A 42 -2.33 -3.53 16.56
CA HIS A 42 -2.53 -4.83 17.18
C HIS A 42 -2.82 -5.91 16.13
N CYS A 43 -2.52 -7.14 16.46
CA CYS A 43 -2.88 -8.29 15.65
C CYS A 43 -4.40 -8.52 15.74
N HIS A 44 -5.07 -8.56 14.60
CA HIS A 44 -6.53 -8.76 14.55
C HIS A 44 -6.95 -10.18 14.99
N ASP A 45 -6.07 -11.16 14.83
CA ASP A 45 -6.38 -12.55 15.20
C ASP A 45 -6.24 -12.80 16.70
N THR A 46 -5.25 -12.19 17.36
CA THR A 46 -4.94 -12.42 18.76
C THR A 46 -5.29 -11.25 19.69
N GLY A 47 -5.43 -10.04 19.13
CA GLY A 47 -5.60 -8.80 19.87
C GLY A 47 -4.31 -8.27 20.49
N LEU A 48 -3.18 -8.97 20.33
CA LEU A 48 -1.91 -8.54 20.92
C LEU A 48 -1.43 -7.22 20.29
N VAL A 49 -1.09 -6.27 21.13
CA VAL A 49 -0.47 -5.00 20.74
C VAL A 49 0.91 -5.27 20.14
N ARG A 50 1.22 -4.62 19.03
CA ARG A 50 2.47 -4.82 18.31
C ARG A 50 3.39 -3.60 18.34
N ALA A 51 2.87 -2.43 17.99
CA ALA A 51 3.68 -1.22 17.85
C ALA A 51 2.83 0.04 17.81
N THR A 52 3.48 1.19 17.89
CA THR A 52 2.89 2.48 17.54
C THR A 52 3.28 2.82 16.10
N LEU A 53 2.29 3.07 15.25
CA LEU A 53 2.47 3.27 13.81
C LEU A 53 1.81 4.57 13.34
N PRO A 54 2.29 5.16 12.24
CA PRO A 54 1.52 6.19 11.53
C PRO A 54 0.24 5.56 10.98
N ARG A 55 -0.85 6.32 10.95
CA ARG A 55 -2.15 5.85 10.44
C ARG A 55 -2.05 5.26 9.02
N ALA A 56 -1.32 5.94 8.14
CA ALA A 56 -1.15 5.50 6.77
C ALA A 56 -0.48 4.13 6.66
N ILE A 57 0.60 3.91 7.39
CA ILE A 57 1.35 2.64 7.38
C ILE A 57 0.53 1.51 8.02
N ASN A 58 -0.18 1.81 9.11
CA ASN A 58 -1.10 0.85 9.72
C ASN A 58 -2.19 0.41 8.73
N GLY A 59 -2.74 1.36 7.97
CA GLY A 59 -3.70 1.07 6.91
C GLY A 59 -3.13 0.22 5.77
N VAL A 60 -1.90 0.50 5.35
CA VAL A 60 -1.19 -0.28 4.32
C VAL A 60 -0.97 -1.71 4.80
N GLU A 61 -0.51 -1.91 6.03
CA GLU A 61 -0.30 -3.25 6.60
C GLU A 61 -1.59 -4.08 6.57
N GLY A 62 -2.69 -3.52 7.05
CA GLY A 62 -3.97 -4.21 7.06
C GLY A 62 -4.50 -4.54 5.66
N LYS A 63 -4.32 -3.64 4.69
CA LYS A 63 -4.71 -3.87 3.29
C LYS A 63 -3.89 -4.98 2.66
N ILE A 64 -2.57 -5.00 2.88
CA ILE A 64 -1.69 -6.05 2.35
C ILE A 64 -2.07 -7.40 2.93
N LYS A 65 -2.29 -7.49 4.24
CA LYS A 65 -2.77 -8.71 4.89
C LYS A 65 -4.08 -9.20 4.27
N ASN A 66 -5.02 -8.31 4.06
CA ASN A 66 -6.31 -8.63 3.46
C ASN A 66 -6.18 -9.12 2.00
N ILE A 67 -5.33 -8.48 1.21
CA ILE A 67 -5.04 -8.89 -0.18
C ILE A 67 -4.44 -10.29 -0.22
N LEU A 68 -3.47 -10.59 0.63
CA LEU A 68 -2.85 -11.91 0.71
C LEU A 68 -3.84 -12.99 1.10
N THR A 69 -4.71 -12.71 2.05
CA THR A 69 -5.73 -13.67 2.52
C THR A 69 -6.81 -13.92 1.46
N ARG A 70 -7.30 -12.87 0.82
CA ARG A 70 -8.41 -12.98 -0.15
C ARG A 70 -7.95 -13.40 -1.54
N TRP A 71 -6.96 -12.70 -2.09
CA TRP A 71 -6.54 -12.84 -3.48
C TRP A 71 -5.37 -13.81 -3.64
N GLY A 72 -4.44 -13.79 -2.68
CA GLY A 72 -3.31 -14.71 -2.64
C GLY A 72 -3.65 -16.09 -2.12
N GLN A 73 -4.89 -16.30 -1.64
CA GLN A 73 -5.35 -17.56 -1.04
C GLN A 73 -4.39 -18.07 0.03
N CYS A 74 -3.80 -17.15 0.79
CA CYS A 74 -2.75 -17.42 1.75
C CYS A 74 -3.26 -17.14 3.17
N SER A 75 -3.59 -18.20 3.90
CA SER A 75 -4.03 -18.12 5.30
C SER A 75 -2.92 -18.43 6.31
N ASP A 76 -1.81 -19.01 5.84
CA ASP A 76 -0.66 -19.33 6.67
C ASP A 76 0.25 -18.11 6.81
N PRO A 77 0.54 -17.63 8.06
CA PRO A 77 1.40 -16.47 8.24
C PRO A 77 2.83 -16.67 7.74
N PHE A 78 3.37 -17.88 7.77
CA PHE A 78 4.71 -18.17 7.26
C PHE A 78 4.77 -18.05 5.74
N GLU A 79 3.74 -18.53 5.05
CA GLU A 79 3.62 -18.38 3.61
C GLU A 79 3.42 -16.91 3.21
N ALA A 80 2.61 -16.16 3.95
CA ALA A 80 2.40 -14.74 3.73
C ALA A 80 3.71 -13.95 3.83
N ILE A 81 4.51 -14.22 4.85
CA ILE A 81 5.83 -13.59 5.02
C ILE A 81 6.75 -13.94 3.85
N ARG A 82 6.76 -15.19 3.41
CA ARG A 82 7.56 -15.63 2.26
C ARG A 82 7.16 -14.92 0.97
N ILE A 83 5.86 -14.77 0.73
CA ILE A 83 5.33 -14.04 -0.43
C ILE A 83 5.75 -12.57 -0.37
N LEU A 84 5.65 -11.91 0.77
CA LEU A 84 6.05 -10.52 0.93
C LEU A 84 7.55 -10.31 0.68
N ARG A 85 8.39 -11.20 1.20
CA ARG A 85 9.83 -11.16 0.95
C ARG A 85 10.14 -11.41 -0.52
N GLY A 86 9.48 -12.39 -1.12
CA GLY A 86 9.64 -12.70 -2.54
C GLY A 86 9.20 -11.53 -3.44
N LEU A 87 8.11 -10.85 -3.08
CA LEU A 87 7.64 -9.68 -3.79
C LEU A 87 8.65 -8.51 -3.70
N ALA A 88 9.21 -8.29 -2.52
CA ALA A 88 10.25 -7.28 -2.33
C ALA A 88 11.49 -7.59 -3.20
N ASP A 89 11.96 -8.82 -3.19
CA ASP A 89 13.08 -9.28 -4.03
C ASP A 89 12.78 -9.15 -5.52
N TYR A 90 11.55 -9.47 -5.92
CA TYR A 90 11.08 -9.31 -7.29
C TYR A 90 11.12 -7.85 -7.75
N TRP A 91 10.62 -6.94 -6.93
CA TRP A 91 10.69 -5.50 -7.24
C TRP A 91 12.12 -5.00 -7.31
N GLU A 92 12.99 -5.43 -6.39
CA GLU A 92 14.40 -5.06 -6.40
C GLU A 92 15.10 -5.54 -7.67
N THR A 93 14.87 -6.78 -8.07
CA THR A 93 15.42 -7.35 -9.31
C THR A 93 14.98 -6.54 -10.54
N HIS A 94 13.72 -6.12 -10.57
CA HIS A 94 13.12 -5.42 -11.71
C HIS A 94 13.29 -3.89 -11.67
N LEU A 95 14.06 -3.34 -10.72
CA LEU A 95 14.54 -1.96 -10.83
C LEU A 95 15.44 -1.76 -12.06
N LYS A 96 16.05 -2.83 -12.53
CA LYS A 96 16.78 -2.85 -13.78
C LYS A 96 16.01 -3.70 -14.81
N PRO A 97 15.99 -3.32 -16.10
CA PRO A 97 15.35 -4.14 -17.12
C PRO A 97 15.95 -5.54 -17.15
N GLN A 98 15.08 -6.55 -17.12
CA GLN A 98 15.46 -7.97 -17.20
C GLN A 98 15.20 -8.54 -18.60
N THR A 99 14.41 -7.85 -19.40
CA THR A 99 14.10 -8.23 -20.79
C THR A 99 14.16 -7.00 -21.68
N GLU A 100 14.23 -7.23 -22.99
CA GLU A 100 14.15 -6.18 -24.01
C GLU A 100 12.72 -6.04 -24.59
N TYR A 101 11.75 -6.79 -24.04
CA TYR A 101 10.39 -6.81 -24.56
C TYR A 101 9.53 -5.73 -23.94
N ILE A 102 8.69 -5.10 -24.76
CA ILE A 102 7.66 -4.18 -24.32
C ILE A 102 6.30 -4.84 -24.56
N TYR A 103 5.44 -4.79 -23.56
CA TYR A 103 4.12 -5.40 -23.64
C TYR A 103 3.26 -4.74 -24.74
N PRO A 104 2.49 -5.52 -25.55
CA PRO A 104 1.84 -5.01 -26.77
C PRO A 104 0.90 -3.82 -26.55
N THR A 105 0.22 -3.76 -25.41
CA THR A 105 -0.75 -2.70 -25.09
C THR A 105 -0.12 -1.48 -24.40
N HIS A 106 1.21 -1.53 -24.13
CA HIS A 106 1.90 -0.41 -23.47
C HIS A 106 1.98 0.79 -24.42
N LEU A 107 1.65 1.96 -23.91
CA LEU A 107 1.79 3.24 -24.60
C LEU A 107 2.66 4.19 -23.77
N THR A 108 3.59 4.88 -24.42
CA THR A 108 4.35 5.96 -23.81
C THR A 108 3.40 7.14 -23.51
N PRO A 109 3.79 8.10 -22.63
CA PRO A 109 2.99 9.30 -22.41
C PRO A 109 2.67 10.08 -23.71
N ALA A 110 3.64 10.17 -24.64
CA ALA A 110 3.44 10.81 -25.95
C ALA A 110 2.41 10.04 -26.80
N GLU A 111 2.48 8.72 -26.86
CA GLU A 111 1.52 7.87 -27.57
C GLU A 111 0.12 7.96 -26.97
N LYS A 112 0.00 7.98 -25.62
CA LYS A 112 -1.28 8.20 -24.92
C LYS A 112 -1.91 9.54 -25.29
N LEU A 113 -1.09 10.59 -25.32
CA LEU A 113 -1.54 11.94 -25.72
C LEU A 113 -1.99 11.97 -27.17
N ALA A 114 -1.21 11.39 -28.08
CA ALA A 114 -1.54 11.29 -29.50
C ALA A 114 -2.86 10.54 -29.72
N LYS A 115 -3.06 9.42 -29.04
CA LYS A 115 -4.30 8.62 -29.09
C LYS A 115 -5.50 9.42 -28.60
N ARG A 116 -5.35 10.14 -27.48
CA ARG A 116 -6.41 10.99 -26.93
C ARG A 116 -6.76 12.13 -27.89
N ASN A 117 -5.76 12.79 -28.47
CA ASN A 117 -5.97 13.89 -29.40
C ASN A 117 -6.64 13.43 -30.71
N ALA A 118 -6.26 12.24 -31.20
CA ALA A 118 -6.90 11.62 -32.37
C ALA A 118 -8.40 11.34 -32.10
N LYS A 119 -8.70 10.80 -30.91
CA LYS A 119 -10.09 10.53 -30.48
C LYS A 119 -10.92 11.80 -30.38
N VAL A 120 -10.36 12.89 -29.85
CA VAL A 120 -11.03 14.18 -29.74
C VAL A 120 -11.30 14.76 -31.14
N ARG A 121 -10.32 14.70 -32.05
CA ARG A 121 -10.48 15.14 -33.46
C ARG A 121 -11.56 14.36 -34.19
N ALA A 122 -11.59 13.04 -34.05
CA ALA A 122 -12.60 12.16 -34.62
C ALA A 122 -14.02 12.51 -34.12
N ALA A 123 -14.16 12.75 -32.80
CA ALA A 123 -15.42 13.15 -32.19
C ALA A 123 -15.91 14.51 -32.71
N ARG A 124 -15.00 15.47 -32.87
CA ARG A 124 -15.33 16.81 -33.48
C ARG A 124 -15.73 16.70 -34.94
N ALA A 125 -15.03 15.90 -35.74
CA ALA A 125 -15.35 15.62 -37.12
C ALA A 125 -16.75 14.97 -37.27
N ALA A 126 -17.08 13.99 -36.43
CA ALA A 126 -18.38 13.33 -36.39
C ALA A 126 -19.50 14.32 -36.03
N LYS A 127 -19.29 15.24 -35.08
CA LYS A 127 -20.25 16.33 -34.77
C LYS A 127 -20.49 17.28 -35.94
N LYS A 128 -19.43 17.67 -36.66
CA LYS A 128 -19.57 18.54 -37.86
C LYS A 128 -20.33 17.85 -38.98
N GLY A 129 -20.09 16.53 -39.21
CA GLY A 129 -20.83 15.74 -40.20
C GLY A 129 -22.31 15.58 -39.87
N GLY A 130 -22.69 15.54 -38.58
CA GLY A 130 -24.08 15.42 -38.12
C GLY A 130 -24.89 16.71 -38.16
N SER A 131 -24.26 17.90 -38.32
CA SER A 131 -24.95 19.21 -38.34
C SER A 131 -25.23 19.74 -39.73
N SER A 132 -24.91 19.02 -40.79
CA SER A 132 -25.12 19.44 -42.20
C SER A 132 -26.38 18.85 -42.86
N GLY A 133 -27.34 18.47 -42.04
CA GLY A 133 -28.64 17.98 -42.50
C GLY A 133 -29.72 19.03 -42.52
#